data_97cd02481d3628811fc8b945c566f1aa
#
_entry.id   97cd02481d3628811fc8b945c566f1aa
#
_cell.length_a   1.000
_cell.length_b   1.000
_cell.length_c   1.000
_cell.angle_alpha   90.00
_cell.angle_beta   90.00
_cell.angle_gamma   90.00
#
_symmetry.space_group_name_H-M   'P 1'
#
loop_
_entity.id
_entity.type
_entity.pdbx_description
1 polymer ?
#
loop_
_entity_poly.entity_id
_entity_poly.type
_entity_poly.pdbx_seq_one_letter_code
_entity_poly.pdbx_strand_id
1 'polypeptide(L)'
;FVDAPSQGCVVLDIEKTCPDDVRDELLAIGALYAETSLSGKGYHLILPLPRSFHSLPIAANKAVLKGPHGWWEILQSNHFVTYTRNPTPMPVASTVDHDKWDSLWRSVAEKINNAPVATYDSIDINTDKRPEHDWYEPVLHTLIARSRFFGRTLDNFEHDHSRYEWAYAQYVYNNLLQLRVSPQTISLPSGDSTAMNSIVVDSATASWLIYETLDHYLEHRAKHDETRSDMPLLLNLATRVVTTRETTE
;
A
#
# COMPACT_ATOMS: atom_id res chain seq x y z
N PHE A 1 -10.41 -11.31 13.42
CA PHE A 1 -9.68 -11.87 12.27
C PHE A 1 -10.70 -12.35 11.24
N VAL A 2 -10.53 -11.97 9.97
CA VAL A 2 -11.42 -12.35 8.87
C VAL A 2 -10.81 -13.54 8.13
N ASP A 3 -11.58 -14.60 8.03
CA ASP A 3 -11.27 -15.79 7.23
C ASP A 3 -12.59 -16.32 6.62
N ALA A 4 -12.96 -15.76 5.49
CA ALA A 4 -14.25 -16.00 4.84
C ALA A 4 -14.55 -17.50 4.58
N PRO A 5 -13.59 -18.31 4.07
CA PRO A 5 -13.87 -19.72 3.83
C PRO A 5 -14.29 -20.49 5.08
N SER A 6 -13.69 -20.20 6.25
CA SER A 6 -14.00 -20.90 7.49
C SER A 6 -15.22 -20.33 8.24
N GLN A 7 -15.44 -19.01 8.10
CA GLN A 7 -16.48 -18.28 8.83
C GLN A 7 -17.82 -18.21 8.07
N GLY A 8 -17.81 -18.49 6.77
CA GLY A 8 -19.00 -18.37 5.92
C GLY A 8 -19.46 -16.94 5.66
N CYS A 9 -18.60 -15.96 5.94
CA CYS A 9 -18.91 -14.54 5.75
C CYS A 9 -17.67 -13.73 5.36
N VAL A 10 -17.91 -12.58 4.76
CA VAL A 10 -16.91 -11.55 4.42
C VAL A 10 -17.27 -10.26 5.14
N VAL A 11 -16.30 -9.34 5.25
CA VAL A 11 -16.56 -8.00 5.75
C VAL A 11 -16.46 -7.01 4.59
N LEU A 12 -17.49 -6.20 4.44
CA LEU A 12 -17.49 -5.00 3.60
C LEU A 12 -17.18 -3.81 4.51
N ASP A 13 -16.01 -3.21 4.32
CA ASP A 13 -15.55 -2.05 5.06
C ASP A 13 -15.76 -0.79 4.22
N ILE A 14 -16.63 0.11 4.66
CA ILE A 14 -16.97 1.35 3.97
C ILE A 14 -16.24 2.49 4.65
N GLU A 15 -15.33 3.11 3.93
CA GLU A 15 -14.48 4.18 4.43
C GLU A 15 -15.21 5.53 4.56
N LYS A 16 -14.70 6.39 5.43
CA LYS A 16 -15.21 7.76 5.63
C LYS A 16 -15.21 8.63 4.36
N THR A 17 -14.38 8.26 3.38
CA THR A 17 -14.23 8.96 2.10
C THR A 17 -15.19 8.47 1.03
N CYS A 18 -16.01 7.46 1.34
CA CYS A 18 -17.00 6.93 0.42
C CYS A 18 -18.07 8.00 0.13
N PRO A 19 -18.36 8.33 -1.14
CA PRO A 19 -19.46 9.21 -1.48
C PRO A 19 -20.79 8.69 -0.96
N ASP A 20 -21.67 9.61 -0.57
CA ASP A 20 -22.94 9.27 0.07
C ASP A 20 -23.83 8.36 -0.79
N ASP A 21 -23.91 8.61 -2.10
CA ASP A 21 -24.66 7.80 -3.05
C ASP A 21 -24.14 6.37 -3.13
N VAL A 22 -22.82 6.19 -3.20
CA VAL A 22 -22.17 4.87 -3.22
C VAL A 22 -22.36 4.15 -1.89
N ARG A 23 -22.17 4.88 -0.77
CA ARG A 23 -22.41 4.34 0.57
C ARG A 23 -23.84 3.82 0.72
N ASP A 24 -24.82 4.62 0.31
CA ASP A 24 -26.23 4.28 0.45
C ASP A 24 -26.62 3.08 -0.42
N GLU A 25 -26.03 2.93 -1.61
CA GLU A 25 -26.16 1.72 -2.43
C GLU A 25 -25.58 0.48 -1.73
N LEU A 26 -24.41 0.60 -1.08
CA LEU A 26 -23.80 -0.50 -0.34
C LEU A 26 -24.62 -0.88 0.89
N LEU A 27 -25.12 0.10 1.65
CA LEU A 27 -25.98 -0.14 2.82
C LEU A 27 -27.31 -0.78 2.42
N ALA A 28 -27.83 -0.47 1.22
CA ALA A 28 -29.05 -1.06 0.69
C ALA A 28 -28.94 -2.55 0.29
N ILE A 29 -27.73 -3.11 0.26
CA ILE A 29 -27.54 -4.57 0.12
C ILE A 29 -28.09 -5.30 1.35
N GLY A 30 -28.08 -4.65 2.51
CA GLY A 30 -28.36 -5.28 3.79
C GLY A 30 -27.14 -6.05 4.34
N ALA A 31 -27.24 -6.52 5.56
CA ALA A 31 -26.15 -7.25 6.21
C ALA A 31 -26.68 -8.22 7.27
N LEU A 32 -25.89 -9.26 7.59
CA LEU A 32 -26.12 -10.10 8.77
C LEU A 32 -25.86 -9.31 10.06
N TYR A 33 -24.90 -8.42 9.99
CA TYR A 33 -24.56 -7.49 11.05
C TYR A 33 -23.94 -6.22 10.44
N ALA A 34 -24.25 -5.07 11.02
CA ALA A 34 -23.69 -3.80 10.61
C ALA A 34 -23.36 -2.94 11.83
N GLU A 35 -22.23 -2.25 11.78
CA GLU A 35 -21.77 -1.34 12.81
C GLU A 35 -21.07 -0.11 12.23
N THR A 36 -20.97 0.93 13.03
CA THR A 36 -20.13 2.08 12.74
C THR A 36 -18.68 1.73 13.07
N SER A 37 -17.74 2.05 12.20
CA SER A 37 -16.31 1.85 12.40
C SER A 37 -15.79 2.62 13.65
N LEU A 38 -14.60 2.25 14.12
CA LEU A 38 -13.99 2.89 15.30
C LEU A 38 -13.81 4.41 15.13
N SER A 39 -13.58 4.88 13.91
CA SER A 39 -13.47 6.32 13.61
C SER A 39 -14.81 7.08 13.75
N GLY A 40 -15.92 6.38 13.85
CA GLY A 40 -17.27 6.94 13.85
C GLY A 40 -17.75 7.46 12.49
N LYS A 41 -17.00 7.26 11.43
CA LYS A 41 -17.24 7.85 10.09
C LYS A 41 -17.38 6.83 8.96
N GLY A 42 -17.01 5.60 9.20
CA GLY A 42 -17.15 4.47 8.26
C GLY A 42 -18.08 3.41 8.82
N TYR A 43 -18.26 2.32 8.08
CA TYR A 43 -19.17 1.24 8.43
C TYR A 43 -18.55 -0.11 8.13
N HIS A 44 -18.76 -1.09 9.01
CA HIS A 44 -18.48 -2.49 8.76
C HIS A 44 -19.79 -3.24 8.56
N LEU A 45 -19.92 -3.95 7.44
CA LEU A 45 -21.03 -4.83 7.16
C LEU A 45 -20.50 -6.28 7.07
N ILE A 46 -21.08 -7.17 7.88
CA ILE A 46 -20.81 -8.60 7.77
C ILE A 46 -21.86 -9.21 6.84
N LEU A 47 -21.40 -9.78 5.74
CA LEU A 47 -22.19 -10.34 4.67
C LEU A 47 -21.93 -11.83 4.54
N PRO A 48 -22.93 -12.66 4.21
CA PRO A 48 -22.70 -14.08 3.91
C PRO A 48 -21.80 -14.21 2.67
N LEU A 49 -21.20 -15.38 2.46
CA LEU A 49 -20.51 -15.64 1.21
C LEU A 49 -21.48 -15.44 0.02
N PRO A 50 -21.07 -14.71 -1.04
CA PRO A 50 -21.89 -14.60 -2.24
C PRO A 50 -21.97 -15.96 -2.94
N ARG A 51 -23.02 -16.18 -3.73
CA ARG A 51 -23.23 -17.45 -4.44
C ARG A 51 -22.07 -17.81 -5.36
N SER A 52 -21.43 -16.80 -5.95
CA SER A 52 -20.28 -16.97 -6.85
C SER A 52 -18.93 -17.01 -6.14
N PHE A 53 -18.87 -17.03 -4.81
CA PHE A 53 -17.61 -16.99 -4.06
C PHE A 53 -16.59 -18.04 -4.51
N HIS A 54 -17.02 -19.30 -4.66
CA HIS A 54 -16.14 -20.41 -5.06
C HIS A 54 -15.94 -20.51 -6.56
N SER A 55 -16.89 -20.08 -7.38
CA SER A 55 -16.82 -20.15 -8.84
C SER A 55 -16.13 -18.95 -9.46
N LEU A 56 -16.12 -17.83 -8.78
CA LEU A 56 -15.46 -16.59 -9.21
C LEU A 56 -14.75 -15.95 -7.99
N PRO A 57 -13.67 -16.56 -7.50
CA PRO A 57 -12.93 -16.02 -6.36
C PRO A 57 -12.26 -14.71 -6.73
N ILE A 58 -12.15 -13.81 -5.75
CA ILE A 58 -11.27 -12.63 -5.86
C ILE A 58 -9.86 -13.09 -5.53
N ALA A 59 -8.91 -12.88 -6.44
CA ALA A 59 -7.51 -13.33 -6.31
C ALA A 59 -6.68 -12.51 -5.30
N ALA A 60 -7.32 -11.83 -4.36
CA ALA A 60 -6.66 -11.03 -3.34
C ALA A 60 -7.33 -11.21 -1.98
N ASN A 61 -6.54 -11.16 -0.91
CA ASN A 61 -7.06 -11.22 0.47
C ASN A 61 -7.96 -10.03 0.79
N LYS A 62 -7.76 -8.92 0.10
CA LYS A 62 -8.45 -7.65 0.25
C LYS A 62 -8.66 -7.01 -1.12
N ALA A 63 -9.89 -6.65 -1.43
CA ALA A 63 -10.22 -5.88 -2.62
C ALA A 63 -10.50 -4.42 -2.24
N VAL A 64 -9.67 -3.50 -2.70
CA VAL A 64 -9.82 -2.04 -2.49
C VAL A 64 -10.47 -1.42 -3.71
N LEU A 65 -11.56 -0.69 -3.53
CA LEU A 65 -12.38 -0.20 -4.63
C LEU A 65 -12.57 1.31 -4.59
N LYS A 66 -12.14 1.94 -5.67
CA LYS A 66 -12.21 3.36 -6.04
C LYS A 66 -11.48 4.35 -5.12
N GLY A 67 -10.99 5.43 -5.75
CA GLY A 67 -10.28 6.55 -5.13
C GLY A 67 -8.84 6.23 -4.72
N PRO A 68 -8.01 7.24 -4.46
CA PRO A 68 -6.60 7.05 -4.10
C PRO A 68 -6.40 6.34 -2.75
N HIS A 69 -7.44 6.25 -1.92
CA HIS A 69 -7.42 5.59 -0.61
C HIS A 69 -8.50 4.52 -0.46
N GLY A 70 -9.19 4.16 -1.56
CA GLY A 70 -10.38 3.33 -1.51
C GLY A 70 -11.59 4.06 -0.91
N TRP A 71 -12.79 3.75 -1.40
CA TRP A 71 -14.03 4.19 -0.78
C TRP A 71 -14.61 3.08 0.08
N TRP A 72 -14.33 1.86 -0.28
CA TRP A 72 -14.76 0.67 0.42
C TRP A 72 -13.90 -0.53 0.03
N GLU A 73 -13.91 -1.56 0.88
CA GLU A 73 -13.07 -2.73 0.77
C GLU A 73 -13.87 -4.00 1.06
N ILE A 74 -13.56 -5.08 0.34
CA ILE A 74 -13.99 -6.43 0.70
C ILE A 74 -12.82 -7.13 1.37
N LEU A 75 -12.97 -7.48 2.64
CA LEU A 75 -12.00 -8.24 3.42
C LEU A 75 -12.45 -9.69 3.49
N GLN A 76 -11.65 -10.61 2.95
CA GLN A 76 -12.01 -12.03 2.90
C GLN A 76 -11.02 -12.95 3.63
N SER A 77 -9.76 -12.54 3.83
CA SER A 77 -8.79 -13.34 4.58
C SER A 77 -7.61 -12.50 5.07
N ASN A 78 -6.94 -12.97 6.13
CA ASN A 78 -5.73 -12.36 6.70
C ASN A 78 -5.87 -10.89 7.11
N HIS A 79 -7.06 -10.47 7.56
CA HIS A 79 -7.30 -9.12 8.06
C HIS A 79 -7.92 -9.14 9.46
N PHE A 80 -7.58 -8.11 10.24
CA PHE A 80 -8.24 -7.82 11.50
C PHE A 80 -9.24 -6.70 11.28
N VAL A 81 -10.46 -6.89 11.82
CA VAL A 81 -11.49 -5.86 11.87
C VAL A 81 -11.81 -5.61 13.32
N THR A 82 -11.84 -4.35 13.71
CA THR A 82 -12.24 -3.96 15.07
C THR A 82 -13.75 -4.09 15.19
N TYR A 83 -14.22 -4.97 16.06
CA TYR A 83 -15.63 -5.12 16.36
C TYR A 83 -16.03 -4.06 17.39
N THR A 84 -16.69 -3.00 16.93
CA THR A 84 -16.99 -1.81 17.74
C THR A 84 -18.24 -1.97 18.59
N ARG A 85 -19.20 -2.79 18.18
CA ARG A 85 -20.55 -2.90 18.74
C ARG A 85 -21.32 -1.57 18.74
N ASN A 86 -20.91 -0.62 17.91
CA ASN A 86 -21.54 0.68 17.80
C ASN A 86 -22.59 0.62 16.66
N PRO A 87 -23.89 0.63 16.97
CA PRO A 87 -24.91 0.47 15.95
C PRO A 87 -24.81 1.59 14.91
N THR A 88 -25.02 1.23 13.65
CA THR A 88 -25.06 2.23 12.58
C THR A 88 -26.29 3.13 12.72
N PRO A 89 -26.13 4.47 12.59
CA PRO A 89 -27.26 5.39 12.59
C PRO A 89 -28.06 5.32 11.27
N MET A 90 -27.51 4.72 10.24
CA MET A 90 -28.16 4.56 8.94
C MET A 90 -28.99 3.28 8.93
N PRO A 91 -30.18 3.30 8.31
CA PRO A 91 -30.98 2.10 8.17
C PRO A 91 -30.26 1.11 7.23
N VAL A 92 -29.80 0.01 7.79
CA VAL A 92 -29.32 -1.15 7.02
C VAL A 92 -30.46 -2.15 6.95
N ALA A 93 -30.73 -2.67 5.76
CA ALA A 93 -31.74 -3.71 5.60
C ALA A 93 -31.37 -4.92 6.46
N SER A 94 -32.31 -5.43 7.25
CA SER A 94 -32.12 -6.60 8.14
C SER A 94 -32.03 -7.91 7.38
N THR A 95 -32.30 -7.89 6.08
CA THR A 95 -32.19 -9.02 5.18
C THR A 95 -31.24 -8.68 4.05
N VAL A 96 -30.33 -9.59 3.77
CA VAL A 96 -29.37 -9.43 2.67
C VAL A 96 -30.07 -9.63 1.34
N ASP A 97 -29.96 -8.66 0.43
CA ASP A 97 -30.32 -8.82 -0.98
C ASP A 97 -29.20 -9.64 -1.68
N HIS A 98 -29.40 -10.94 -1.70
CA HIS A 98 -28.42 -11.87 -2.26
C HIS A 98 -28.12 -11.66 -3.75
N ASP A 99 -29.06 -11.12 -4.52
CA ASP A 99 -28.86 -10.90 -5.95
C ASP A 99 -27.99 -9.65 -6.18
N LYS A 100 -28.26 -8.57 -5.45
CA LYS A 100 -27.39 -7.39 -5.46
C LYS A 100 -25.99 -7.71 -4.94
N TRP A 101 -25.90 -8.46 -3.84
CA TRP A 101 -24.63 -8.85 -3.27
C TRP A 101 -23.80 -9.70 -4.23
N ASP A 102 -24.38 -10.73 -4.85
CA ASP A 102 -23.67 -11.57 -5.82
C ASP A 102 -23.27 -10.79 -7.09
N SER A 103 -24.13 -9.88 -7.55
CA SER A 103 -23.82 -8.98 -8.67
C SER A 103 -22.65 -8.06 -8.38
N LEU A 104 -22.60 -7.46 -7.18
CA LEU A 104 -21.48 -6.63 -6.74
C LEU A 104 -20.19 -7.44 -6.69
N TRP A 105 -20.25 -8.65 -6.08
CA TRP A 105 -19.10 -9.54 -6.00
C TRP A 105 -18.52 -9.87 -7.38
N ARG A 106 -19.38 -10.26 -8.33
CA ARG A 106 -18.97 -10.56 -9.72
C ARG A 106 -18.30 -9.37 -10.37
N SER A 107 -18.87 -8.19 -10.26
CA SER A 107 -18.30 -6.95 -10.81
C SER A 107 -16.91 -6.64 -10.22
N VAL A 108 -16.72 -6.89 -8.93
CA VAL A 108 -15.45 -6.71 -8.25
C VAL A 108 -14.44 -7.76 -8.68
N ALA A 109 -14.83 -9.04 -8.68
CA ALA A 109 -13.99 -10.15 -9.07
C ALA A 109 -13.51 -10.01 -10.53
N GLU A 110 -14.41 -9.68 -11.45
CA GLU A 110 -14.05 -9.42 -12.84
C GLU A 110 -13.06 -8.27 -12.98
N LYS A 111 -13.28 -7.18 -12.26
CA LYS A 111 -12.36 -6.03 -12.25
C LYS A 111 -10.96 -6.39 -11.74
N ILE A 112 -10.88 -7.11 -10.63
CA ILE A 112 -9.61 -7.43 -9.98
C ILE A 112 -8.89 -8.53 -10.74
N ASN A 113 -9.62 -9.58 -11.16
CA ASN A 113 -9.03 -10.70 -11.86
C ASN A 113 -8.63 -10.36 -13.32
N ASN A 114 -9.33 -9.41 -13.95
CA ASN A 114 -9.03 -8.91 -15.30
C ASN A 114 -8.25 -7.58 -15.26
N ALA A 115 -8.05 -6.98 -14.07
CA ALA A 115 -7.09 -5.91 -13.98
C ALA A 115 -5.80 -6.49 -14.57
N PRO A 116 -5.18 -5.79 -15.55
CA PRO A 116 -3.84 -6.16 -15.95
C PRO A 116 -3.10 -6.29 -14.60
N VAL A 117 -2.65 -7.50 -14.32
CA VAL A 117 -1.61 -7.67 -13.32
C VAL A 117 -0.66 -6.59 -13.76
N ALA A 118 -0.54 -5.52 -12.94
CA ALA A 118 0.60 -4.67 -13.14
C ALA A 118 1.75 -5.65 -13.02
N THR A 119 2.12 -6.20 -14.16
CA THR A 119 3.44 -6.72 -14.36
C THR A 119 4.25 -5.46 -14.14
N TYR A 120 4.51 -5.19 -12.85
CA TYR A 120 5.76 -4.59 -12.55
C TYR A 120 6.69 -5.57 -13.25
N ASP A 121 7.16 -5.19 -14.45
CA ASP A 121 8.30 -5.84 -15.04
C ASP A 121 9.20 -5.93 -13.85
N SER A 122 9.37 -7.16 -13.35
CA SER A 122 10.09 -7.39 -12.13
C SER A 122 11.43 -6.79 -12.45
N ILE A 123 11.65 -5.58 -11.93
CA ILE A 123 13.00 -5.04 -11.97
C ILE A 123 13.73 -6.17 -11.29
N ASP A 124 14.55 -6.88 -12.06
CA ASP A 124 15.33 -8.01 -11.56
C ASP A 124 16.39 -7.39 -10.65
N ILE A 125 15.88 -6.96 -9.49
CA ILE A 125 16.72 -6.44 -8.44
C ILE A 125 17.37 -7.66 -7.85
N ASN A 126 18.65 -7.80 -8.11
CA ASN A 126 19.47 -8.74 -7.37
C ASN A 126 19.45 -8.29 -5.90
N THR A 127 18.48 -8.82 -5.16
CA THR A 127 18.27 -8.50 -3.74
C THR A 127 19.27 -9.20 -2.85
N ASP A 128 19.99 -10.20 -3.38
CA ASP A 128 20.98 -10.97 -2.61
C ASP A 128 22.23 -10.14 -2.34
N LYS A 129 22.43 -9.05 -3.07
CA LYS A 129 23.62 -8.23 -2.94
C LYS A 129 23.34 -6.74 -3.11
N ARG A 130 23.74 -5.97 -2.09
CA ARG A 130 23.83 -4.51 -2.16
C ARG A 130 24.78 -4.10 -3.29
N PRO A 131 24.47 -3.07 -4.11
CA PRO A 131 25.39 -2.58 -5.13
C PRO A 131 26.71 -2.09 -4.54
N GLU A 132 27.82 -2.54 -5.14
CA GLU A 132 29.18 -2.18 -4.72
C GLU A 132 29.78 -1.17 -5.73
N HIS A 133 29.55 0.15 -5.45
CA HIS A 133 30.14 1.24 -6.21
C HIS A 133 30.88 2.18 -5.27
N ASP A 134 32.04 2.67 -5.64
CA ASP A 134 32.82 3.62 -4.83
C ASP A 134 32.04 4.89 -4.49
N TRP A 135 31.08 5.25 -5.33
CA TRP A 135 30.22 6.41 -5.12
C TRP A 135 28.97 6.11 -4.27
N TYR A 136 28.65 4.85 -3.99
CA TYR A 136 27.40 4.46 -3.33
C TYR A 136 27.27 5.10 -1.94
N GLU A 137 28.25 4.90 -1.06
CA GLU A 137 28.23 5.46 0.30
C GLU A 137 28.18 6.99 0.32
N PRO A 138 28.99 7.72 -0.45
CA PRO A 138 28.87 9.17 -0.54
C PRO A 138 27.48 9.65 -1.00
N VAL A 139 26.85 8.96 -1.96
CA VAL A 139 25.50 9.27 -2.42
C VAL A 139 24.48 8.96 -1.33
N LEU A 140 24.57 7.80 -0.68
CA LEU A 140 23.70 7.42 0.44
C LEU A 140 23.76 8.46 1.57
N HIS A 141 24.94 8.85 2.02
CA HIS A 141 25.10 9.87 3.07
C HIS A 141 24.47 11.21 2.66
N THR A 142 24.63 11.60 1.41
CA THR A 142 24.03 12.84 0.89
C THR A 142 22.51 12.73 0.85
N LEU A 143 21.98 11.58 0.44
CA LEU A 143 20.55 11.31 0.38
C LEU A 143 19.92 11.28 1.78
N ILE A 144 20.58 10.62 2.73
CA ILE A 144 20.20 10.63 4.15
C ILE A 144 20.12 12.08 4.65
N ALA A 145 21.19 12.86 4.48
CA ALA A 145 21.22 14.25 4.95
C ALA A 145 20.08 15.10 4.37
N ARG A 146 19.75 14.94 3.09
CA ARG A 146 18.65 15.65 2.42
C ARG A 146 17.26 15.18 2.84
N SER A 147 17.15 13.89 3.15
CA SER A 147 15.85 13.28 3.48
C SER A 147 15.45 13.47 4.95
N ARG A 148 16.30 14.11 5.76
CA ARG A 148 16.07 14.37 7.19
C ARG A 148 14.76 15.12 7.48
N PHE A 149 14.34 16.01 6.59
CA PHE A 149 13.21 16.91 6.83
C PHE A 149 12.00 16.54 5.96
N PHE A 150 11.40 15.40 6.24
CA PHE A 150 10.18 15.00 5.53
C PHE A 150 9.00 15.95 5.80
N GLY A 151 9.00 16.66 6.93
CA GLY A 151 7.99 17.66 7.28
C GLY A 151 6.61 17.07 7.63
N ARG A 152 6.49 15.75 7.71
CA ARG A 152 5.27 15.03 8.08
C ARG A 152 5.58 14.04 9.18
N THR A 153 4.62 13.88 10.09
CA THR A 153 4.68 12.90 11.19
C THR A 153 3.66 11.80 10.96
N LEU A 154 3.72 10.74 11.72
CA LEU A 154 2.76 9.64 11.68
C LEU A 154 1.31 10.12 11.92
N ASP A 155 1.12 11.17 12.74
CA ASP A 155 -0.19 11.77 12.99
C ASP A 155 -0.85 12.33 11.73
N ASN A 156 -0.05 12.84 10.77
CA ASN A 156 -0.57 13.31 9.48
C ASN A 156 -1.18 12.16 8.64
N PHE A 157 -0.92 10.92 9.01
CA PHE A 157 -1.41 9.71 8.36
C PHE A 157 -2.36 8.91 9.24
N GLU A 158 -2.93 9.55 10.29
CA GLU A 158 -3.88 8.89 11.20
C GLU A 158 -3.31 7.62 11.85
N HIS A 159 -2.01 7.61 12.14
CA HIS A 159 -1.23 6.47 12.66
C HIS A 159 -1.13 5.27 11.69
N ASP A 160 -1.46 5.46 10.41
CA ASP A 160 -1.21 4.44 9.38
C ASP A 160 0.27 4.45 8.97
N HIS A 161 1.03 3.55 9.58
CA HIS A 161 2.46 3.38 9.29
C HIS A 161 2.73 3.06 7.81
N SER A 162 1.89 2.24 7.16
CA SER A 162 2.12 1.85 5.77
C SER A 162 1.98 3.05 4.83
N ARG A 163 1.02 3.94 5.09
CA ARG A 163 0.86 5.20 4.34
C ARG A 163 2.00 6.17 4.62
N TYR A 164 2.43 6.27 5.86
CA TYR A 164 3.56 7.10 6.25
C TYR A 164 4.85 6.64 5.58
N GLU A 165 5.18 5.36 5.66
CA GLU A 165 6.37 4.75 5.04
C GLU A 165 6.36 4.93 3.52
N TRP A 166 5.22 4.71 2.87
CA TRP A 166 5.05 4.93 1.43
C TRP A 166 5.32 6.40 1.04
N ALA A 167 4.72 7.34 1.77
CA ALA A 167 4.92 8.76 1.50
C ALA A 167 6.36 9.20 1.75
N TYR A 168 7.02 8.61 2.76
CA TYR A 168 8.43 8.88 3.03
C TYR A 168 9.33 8.31 1.92
N ALA A 169 9.08 7.09 1.47
CA ALA A 169 9.81 6.49 0.36
C ALA A 169 9.71 7.35 -0.92
N GLN A 170 8.52 7.86 -1.22
CA GLN A 170 8.35 8.80 -2.36
C GLN A 170 9.13 10.11 -2.17
N TYR A 171 9.18 10.63 -0.96
CA TYR A 171 9.98 11.82 -0.66
C TYR A 171 11.48 11.57 -0.86
N VAL A 172 11.99 10.43 -0.39
CA VAL A 172 13.39 10.01 -0.60
C VAL A 172 13.69 9.85 -2.08
N TYR A 173 12.81 9.23 -2.85
CA TYR A 173 12.95 9.10 -4.31
C TYR A 173 13.05 10.47 -4.99
N ASN A 174 12.18 11.41 -4.63
CA ASN A 174 12.23 12.76 -5.19
C ASN A 174 13.56 13.49 -4.86
N ASN A 175 14.09 13.29 -3.64
CA ASN A 175 15.40 13.81 -3.27
C ASN A 175 16.52 13.17 -4.10
N LEU A 176 16.44 11.87 -4.38
CA LEU A 176 17.38 11.19 -5.27
C LEU A 176 17.36 11.75 -6.69
N LEU A 177 16.16 12.00 -7.24
CA LEU A 177 16.03 12.66 -8.54
C LEU A 177 16.64 14.06 -8.55
N GLN A 178 16.40 14.86 -7.50
CA GLN A 178 16.99 16.19 -7.39
C GLN A 178 18.51 16.17 -7.29
N LEU A 179 19.10 15.14 -6.67
CA LEU A 179 20.55 14.95 -6.66
C LEU A 179 21.12 14.78 -8.07
N ARG A 180 20.39 14.09 -8.97
CA ARG A 180 20.79 13.88 -10.37
C ARG A 180 20.82 15.17 -11.20
N VAL A 181 19.88 16.09 -10.96
CA VAL A 181 19.76 17.33 -11.73
C VAL A 181 20.52 18.52 -11.12
N SER A 182 20.90 18.45 -9.87
CA SER A 182 21.68 19.50 -9.20
C SER A 182 23.16 19.27 -9.43
N PRO A 183 23.94 20.30 -9.83
CA PRO A 183 25.39 20.17 -9.98
C PRO A 183 26.05 19.99 -8.61
N GLN A 184 26.21 18.74 -8.21
CA GLN A 184 26.89 18.36 -6.97
C GLN A 184 28.09 17.49 -7.29
N THR A 185 29.14 17.70 -6.52
CA THR A 185 30.34 16.89 -6.58
C THR A 185 30.33 15.94 -5.40
N ILE A 186 30.48 14.66 -5.68
CA ILE A 186 30.59 13.60 -4.68
C ILE A 186 32.06 13.26 -4.51
N SER A 187 32.57 13.39 -3.29
CA SER A 187 33.93 12.99 -2.94
C SER A 187 33.98 11.48 -2.76
N LEU A 188 34.90 10.83 -3.47
CA LEU A 188 35.08 9.39 -3.42
C LEU A 188 36.11 9.00 -2.31
N PRO A 189 36.06 7.77 -1.82
CA PRO A 189 37.04 7.26 -0.86
C PRO A 189 38.49 7.29 -1.39
N SER A 190 38.67 7.25 -2.71
CA SER A 190 39.97 7.39 -3.37
C SER A 190 40.59 8.79 -3.25
N GLY A 191 39.86 9.78 -2.75
CA GLY A 191 40.26 11.20 -2.76
C GLY A 191 39.86 11.93 -4.03
N ASP A 192 39.37 11.24 -5.05
CA ASP A 192 38.83 11.82 -6.28
C ASP A 192 37.43 12.42 -6.03
N SER A 193 36.94 13.12 -7.03
CA SER A 193 35.59 13.66 -7.01
C SER A 193 34.89 13.38 -8.34
N THR A 194 33.62 13.04 -8.25
CA THR A 194 32.79 12.83 -9.45
C THR A 194 31.54 13.71 -9.38
N ALA A 195 31.09 14.19 -10.53
CA ALA A 195 29.84 14.94 -10.60
C ALA A 195 28.65 14.00 -10.47
N MET A 196 27.67 14.36 -9.67
CA MET A 196 26.47 13.53 -9.44
C MET A 196 25.71 13.21 -10.73
N ASN A 197 25.69 14.13 -11.70
CA ASN A 197 25.06 13.93 -13.00
C ASN A 197 25.79 12.93 -13.92
N SER A 198 27.02 12.56 -13.60
CA SER A 198 27.77 11.52 -14.30
C SER A 198 27.59 10.13 -13.69
N ILE A 199 26.91 10.03 -12.52
CA ILE A 199 26.65 8.77 -11.85
C ILE A 199 25.39 8.16 -12.44
N VAL A 200 25.52 6.97 -12.99
CA VAL A 200 24.37 6.19 -13.44
C VAL A 200 23.81 5.43 -12.25
N VAL A 201 22.61 5.80 -11.83
CA VAL A 201 21.84 5.11 -10.79
C VAL A 201 20.72 4.37 -11.51
N ASP A 202 20.86 3.07 -11.65
CA ASP A 202 19.80 2.21 -12.16
C ASP A 202 18.71 1.99 -11.10
N SER A 203 17.60 1.37 -11.52
CA SER A 203 16.44 1.14 -10.66
C SER A 203 16.75 0.26 -9.45
N ALA A 204 17.65 -0.72 -9.62
CA ALA A 204 18.07 -1.59 -8.54
C ALA A 204 18.85 -0.79 -7.48
N THR A 205 19.83 -0.03 -7.92
CA THR A 205 20.64 0.85 -7.05
C THR A 205 19.77 1.92 -6.38
N ALA A 206 18.82 2.51 -7.12
CA ALA A 206 17.87 3.47 -6.56
C ALA A 206 17.03 2.85 -5.43
N SER A 207 16.57 1.63 -5.61
CA SER A 207 15.79 0.91 -4.61
C SER A 207 16.59 0.65 -3.34
N TRP A 208 17.85 0.26 -3.45
CA TRP A 208 18.74 0.06 -2.30
C TRP A 208 19.04 1.38 -1.57
N LEU A 209 19.34 2.46 -2.28
CA LEU A 209 19.57 3.78 -1.68
C LEU A 209 18.35 4.27 -0.90
N ILE A 210 17.13 4.07 -1.45
CA ILE A 210 15.89 4.42 -0.76
C ILE A 210 15.68 3.53 0.46
N TYR A 211 15.86 2.21 0.32
CA TYR A 211 15.73 1.26 1.41
C TYR A 211 16.61 1.64 2.60
N GLU A 212 17.91 1.85 2.39
CA GLU A 212 18.84 2.19 3.47
C GLU A 212 18.55 3.57 4.07
N THR A 213 18.06 4.52 3.28
CA THR A 213 17.59 5.81 3.80
C THR A 213 16.34 5.67 4.67
N LEU A 214 15.41 4.80 4.30
CA LEU A 214 14.23 4.48 5.11
C LEU A 214 14.63 3.77 6.41
N ASP A 215 15.47 2.77 6.33
CA ASP A 215 15.97 2.02 7.48
C ASP A 215 16.70 2.92 8.48
N HIS A 216 17.39 3.95 8.00
CA HIS A 216 18.05 4.94 8.83
C HIS A 216 17.08 5.82 9.64
N TYR A 217 15.90 6.16 9.09
CA TYR A 217 14.99 7.13 9.72
C TYR A 217 13.74 6.54 10.32
N LEU A 218 13.29 5.40 9.83
CA LEU A 218 12.08 4.76 10.34
C LEU A 218 12.40 3.99 11.63
N GLU A 219 11.53 4.14 12.62
CA GLU A 219 11.58 3.28 13.80
C GLU A 219 11.34 1.83 13.36
N HIS A 220 12.25 0.95 13.77
CA HIS A 220 12.13 -0.48 13.44
C HIS A 220 10.89 -1.08 14.09
N ARG A 221 10.12 -1.81 13.30
CA ARG A 221 8.90 -2.52 13.71
C ARG A 221 9.00 -3.98 13.32
N ALA A 222 8.38 -4.87 14.10
CA ALA A 222 8.36 -6.31 13.80
C ALA A 222 7.91 -6.64 12.37
N LYS A 223 7.06 -5.81 11.76
CA LYS A 223 6.66 -5.95 10.36
C LYS A 223 7.81 -5.75 9.37
N HIS A 224 8.85 -5.01 9.72
CA HIS A 224 10.02 -4.80 8.86
C HIS A 224 10.86 -6.06 8.72
N ASP A 225 10.74 -7.03 9.66
CA ASP A 225 11.39 -8.33 9.60
C ASP A 225 10.70 -9.31 8.63
N GLU A 226 9.49 -8.93 8.13
CA GLU A 226 8.79 -9.73 7.13
C GLU A 226 9.47 -9.61 5.76
N THR A 227 9.39 -10.68 4.99
CA THR A 227 9.80 -10.69 3.58
C THR A 227 8.57 -10.69 2.66
N ARG A 228 8.68 -9.97 1.53
CA ARG A 228 7.71 -10.01 0.43
C ARG A 228 8.46 -10.18 -0.89
N SER A 229 8.02 -11.14 -1.70
CA SER A 229 8.72 -11.48 -2.95
C SER A 229 10.21 -11.74 -2.71
N ASP A 230 10.52 -12.51 -1.65
CA ASP A 230 11.87 -12.90 -1.22
C ASP A 230 12.81 -11.74 -0.84
N MET A 231 12.28 -10.54 -0.62
CA MET A 231 13.06 -9.38 -0.20
C MET A 231 12.50 -8.74 1.10
N PRO A 232 13.32 -8.04 1.88
CA PRO A 232 12.88 -7.30 3.07
C PRO A 232 11.73 -6.34 2.75
N LEU A 233 10.77 -6.19 3.65
CA LEU A 233 9.57 -5.39 3.43
C LEU A 233 9.87 -3.96 2.97
N LEU A 234 10.81 -3.29 3.60
CA LEU A 234 11.19 -1.91 3.23
C LEU A 234 11.89 -1.85 1.87
N LEU A 235 12.66 -2.87 1.49
CA LEU A 235 13.27 -2.96 0.16
C LEU A 235 12.20 -3.19 -0.90
N ASN A 236 11.21 -4.05 -0.63
CA ASN A 236 10.04 -4.23 -1.51
C ASN A 236 9.26 -2.91 -1.67
N LEU A 237 9.09 -2.15 -0.59
CA LEU A 237 8.47 -0.84 -0.64
C LEU A 237 9.25 0.13 -1.53
N ALA A 238 10.56 0.22 -1.35
CA ALA A 238 11.46 1.07 -2.14
C ALA A 238 11.40 0.72 -3.63
N THR A 239 11.48 -0.57 -3.96
CA THR A 239 11.35 -1.09 -5.32
C THR A 239 10.05 -0.67 -5.98
N ARG A 240 8.93 -0.82 -5.27
CA ARG A 240 7.62 -0.43 -5.78
C ARG A 240 7.51 1.08 -6.04
N VAL A 241 8.15 1.92 -5.23
CA VAL A 241 8.18 3.37 -5.46
C VAL A 241 8.95 3.69 -6.74
N VAL A 242 10.13 3.10 -6.93
CA VAL A 242 10.95 3.28 -8.14
C VAL A 242 10.15 2.84 -9.38
N THR A 243 9.63 1.61 -9.39
CA THR A 243 8.86 1.06 -10.52
C THR A 243 7.64 1.92 -10.86
N THR A 244 6.86 2.33 -9.85
CA THR A 244 5.65 3.15 -10.08
C THR A 244 5.97 4.50 -10.72
N ARG A 245 7.13 5.07 -10.43
CA ARG A 245 7.53 6.38 -10.96
C ARG A 245 8.12 6.29 -12.36
N GLU A 246 8.91 5.26 -12.64
CA GLU A 246 9.51 5.07 -13.96
C GLU A 246 8.50 4.65 -15.03
N THR A 247 7.36 4.05 -14.66
CA THR A 247 6.27 3.73 -15.59
C THR A 247 5.33 4.91 -15.87
N THR A 248 5.49 6.03 -15.18
CA THR A 248 4.59 7.20 -15.30
C THR A 248 5.25 8.35 -16.09
N GLU A 249 6.54 8.25 -16.42
CA GLU A 249 7.30 9.14 -17.31
C GLU A 249 7.34 8.59 -18.74
#